data_78db7c5f28413ee85e7d3fc37a8b904b
#
_entry.id   78db7c5f28413ee85e7d3fc37a8b904b
#
_cell.length_a   1.000
_cell.length_b   1.000
_cell.length_c   1.000
_cell.angle_alpha   90.00
_cell.angle_beta   90.00
_cell.angle_gamma   90.00
#
_symmetry.space_group_name_H-M   'P 1'
#
loop_
_entity.id
_entity.type
_entity.pdbx_description
1 polymer ?
#
loop_
_entity_poly.entity_id
_entity_poly.type
_entity_poly.pdbx_seq_one_letter_code
_entity_poly.pdbx_strand_id
1 'polypeptide(L)'
;ENPTGFKFFRHDAEHSMDVGWEDRTAPANDKKFRELPWFNGQTLHERLSKNDEYRMRFADHVYRHFYNGGSMTPESSIELMSTRVDEVQAAIPAEAARWGNTASQSPEMWQRNVDYLLRRWLPTRRDKVTQQLRNRSLYPDLAPPVVKSNGTVIAQRKWGAALGTMITLENSDNERGTIFYTTNGTDPRAIGGDISGDVIDGGDKRTVIVSGTVLKTRVKDGNKWSPLREVIYVQNIRKSSLKISEIHY
;
A
#
# COMPACT_ATOMS: atom_id res chain seq x y z
N GLU A 1 -2.64 -28.90 -1.31
CA GLU A 1 -2.79 -27.48 -1.67
C GLU A 1 -3.45 -26.76 -0.52
N ASN A 2 -2.82 -25.71 0.01
CA ASN A 2 -3.45 -24.87 1.01
C ASN A 2 -4.54 -24.04 0.33
N PRO A 3 -5.80 -24.12 0.76
CA PRO A 3 -6.87 -23.33 0.16
C PRO A 3 -6.57 -21.86 0.34
N THR A 4 -6.50 -21.11 -0.76
CA THR A 4 -6.19 -19.67 -0.75
C THR A 4 -7.38 -18.80 -0.34
N GLY A 5 -8.51 -19.41 0.07
CA GLY A 5 -9.75 -18.73 0.41
C GLY A 5 -10.51 -18.18 -0.82
N PHE A 6 -11.60 -17.48 -0.56
CA PHE A 6 -12.38 -16.82 -1.59
C PHE A 6 -11.62 -15.63 -2.17
N LYS A 7 -11.63 -15.49 -3.49
CA LYS A 7 -11.07 -14.34 -4.21
C LYS A 7 -12.20 -13.57 -4.88
N PHE A 8 -12.20 -12.25 -4.69
CA PHE A 8 -13.13 -11.37 -5.38
C PHE A 8 -12.44 -10.79 -6.60
N PHE A 9 -13.03 -10.97 -7.75
CA PHE A 9 -12.57 -10.37 -8.99
C PHE A 9 -13.21 -8.99 -9.16
N ARG A 10 -12.43 -8.05 -9.68
CA ARG A 10 -12.95 -6.74 -10.04
C ARG A 10 -13.78 -6.85 -11.29
N HIS A 11 -14.94 -6.21 -11.27
CA HIS A 11 -15.88 -6.08 -12.39
C HIS A 11 -16.18 -4.59 -12.59
N ASP A 12 -16.49 -4.19 -13.82
CA ASP A 12 -16.84 -2.80 -14.20
C ASP A 12 -15.85 -1.75 -13.69
N ALA A 13 -14.61 -1.82 -14.20
CA ALA A 13 -13.55 -0.92 -13.79
C ALA A 13 -13.56 0.43 -14.52
N GLU A 14 -14.42 0.64 -15.50
CA GLU A 14 -14.58 1.86 -16.29
C GLU A 14 -14.96 3.09 -15.45
N HIS A 15 -15.63 2.87 -14.32
CA HIS A 15 -15.95 3.92 -13.34
C HIS A 15 -14.79 4.24 -12.39
N SER A 16 -13.56 3.99 -12.81
CA SER A 16 -12.36 4.39 -12.06
C SER A 16 -11.74 5.66 -12.64
N MET A 17 -10.72 6.20 -11.93
CA MET A 17 -9.90 7.33 -12.38
C MET A 17 -10.71 8.61 -12.66
N ASP A 18 -11.50 9.02 -11.66
CA ASP A 18 -12.28 10.26 -11.66
C ASP A 18 -13.54 10.26 -12.55
N VAL A 19 -13.98 9.10 -12.98
CA VAL A 19 -15.31 8.96 -13.55
C VAL A 19 -16.33 8.91 -12.41
N GLY A 20 -17.01 10.01 -12.18
CA GLY A 20 -17.90 10.21 -11.03
C GLY A 20 -17.18 10.72 -9.77
N TRP A 21 -17.80 11.66 -9.08
CA TRP A 21 -17.24 12.38 -7.92
C TRP A 21 -17.41 11.63 -6.59
N GLU A 22 -17.62 10.32 -6.61
CA GLU A 22 -18.02 9.56 -5.46
C GLU A 22 -16.84 9.10 -4.60
N ASP A 23 -16.99 9.29 -3.28
CA ASP A 23 -16.12 8.65 -2.28
C ASP A 23 -16.49 7.17 -2.15
N ARG A 24 -15.77 6.31 -2.87
CA ARG A 24 -15.97 4.85 -2.85
C ARG A 24 -15.41 4.18 -1.59
N THR A 25 -14.84 4.92 -0.65
CA THR A 25 -14.50 4.41 0.68
C THR A 25 -15.70 4.46 1.65
N ALA A 26 -16.76 5.20 1.27
CA ALA A 26 -17.99 5.25 2.04
C ALA A 26 -18.73 3.89 2.02
N PRO A 27 -19.46 3.54 3.10
CA PRO A 27 -20.39 2.43 3.08
C PRO A 27 -21.40 2.62 1.95
N ALA A 28 -21.75 1.54 1.27
CA ALA A 28 -22.81 1.63 0.26
C ALA A 28 -24.11 2.09 0.92
N ASN A 29 -24.49 3.33 0.65
CA ASN A 29 -25.79 3.84 1.07
C ASN A 29 -26.95 3.27 0.24
N ASP A 30 -26.64 2.48 -0.78
CA ASP A 30 -27.66 1.87 -1.63
C ASP A 30 -28.31 0.71 -0.89
N LYS A 31 -29.58 0.92 -0.47
CA LYS A 31 -30.42 -0.11 0.13
C LYS A 31 -30.48 -1.38 -0.72
N LYS A 32 -30.40 -1.26 -2.06
CA LYS A 32 -30.41 -2.40 -2.97
C LYS A 32 -29.27 -3.38 -2.71
N PHE A 33 -28.07 -2.90 -2.39
CA PHE A 33 -26.93 -3.78 -2.08
C PHE A 33 -27.02 -4.44 -0.71
N ARG A 34 -27.75 -3.83 0.24
CA ARG A 34 -27.98 -4.42 1.58
C ARG A 34 -29.06 -5.48 1.57
N GLU A 35 -29.99 -5.40 0.63
CA GLU A 35 -31.15 -6.28 0.50
C GLU A 35 -30.92 -7.43 -0.49
N LEU A 36 -29.76 -7.47 -1.16
CA LEU A 36 -29.43 -8.58 -2.04
C LEU A 36 -29.32 -9.88 -1.23
N PRO A 37 -30.01 -10.94 -1.63
CA PRO A 37 -30.00 -12.23 -0.91
C PRO A 37 -28.67 -12.97 -1.05
N TRP A 38 -27.77 -12.47 -1.88
CA TRP A 38 -26.46 -13.05 -2.11
C TRP A 38 -25.34 -12.20 -1.48
N PHE A 39 -24.33 -12.90 -1.06
CA PHE A 39 -23.12 -12.33 -0.49
C PHE A 39 -22.31 -11.56 -1.56
N ASN A 40 -21.83 -10.38 -1.20
CA ASN A 40 -20.86 -9.62 -1.99
C ASN A 40 -19.69 -9.13 -1.13
N GLY A 41 -18.55 -8.80 -1.79
CA GLY A 41 -17.32 -8.40 -1.10
C GLY A 41 -17.47 -7.11 -0.27
N GLN A 42 -18.31 -6.18 -0.70
CA GLN A 42 -18.56 -4.94 0.02
C GLN A 42 -19.30 -5.17 1.34
N THR A 43 -20.33 -6.00 1.34
CA THR A 43 -21.05 -6.36 2.57
C THR A 43 -20.11 -7.04 3.57
N LEU A 44 -19.21 -7.91 3.10
CA LEU A 44 -18.21 -8.53 3.95
C LEU A 44 -17.28 -7.48 4.55
N HIS A 45 -16.73 -6.57 3.73
CA HIS A 45 -15.87 -5.49 4.18
C HIS A 45 -16.56 -4.63 5.24
N GLU A 46 -17.80 -4.19 5.00
CA GLU A 46 -18.55 -3.38 5.95
C GLU A 46 -18.78 -4.06 7.30
N ARG A 47 -19.07 -5.36 7.29
CA ARG A 47 -19.23 -6.14 8.53
C ARG A 47 -17.92 -6.33 9.27
N LEU A 48 -16.84 -6.68 8.55
CA LEU A 48 -15.52 -6.89 9.13
C LEU A 48 -14.90 -5.59 9.64
N SER A 49 -15.22 -4.43 9.04
CA SER A 49 -14.74 -3.11 9.47
C SER A 49 -15.17 -2.72 10.88
N LYS A 50 -16.11 -3.46 11.49
CA LYS A 50 -16.48 -3.30 12.90
C LYS A 50 -15.47 -3.95 13.85
N ASN A 51 -14.60 -4.82 13.35
CA ASN A 51 -13.58 -5.52 14.11
C ASN A 51 -12.25 -4.77 14.06
N ASP A 52 -11.64 -4.51 15.21
CA ASP A 52 -10.42 -3.72 15.34
C ASP A 52 -9.22 -4.41 14.68
N GLU A 53 -9.12 -5.73 14.77
CA GLU A 53 -8.07 -6.49 14.12
C GLU A 53 -8.16 -6.42 12.59
N TYR A 54 -9.38 -6.47 12.07
CA TYR A 54 -9.58 -6.28 10.63
C TYR A 54 -9.17 -4.88 10.19
N ARG A 55 -9.56 -3.83 10.93
CA ARG A 55 -9.16 -2.45 10.63
C ARG A 55 -7.64 -2.28 10.64
N MET A 56 -6.97 -2.84 11.65
CA MET A 56 -5.51 -2.78 11.74
C MET A 56 -4.85 -3.50 10.56
N ARG A 57 -5.30 -4.72 10.25
CA ARG A 57 -4.79 -5.49 9.11
C ARG A 57 -5.07 -4.79 7.76
N PHE A 58 -6.23 -4.17 7.63
CA PHE A 58 -6.56 -3.35 6.47
C PHE A 58 -5.60 -2.15 6.34
N ALA A 59 -5.34 -1.43 7.44
CA ALA A 59 -4.39 -0.32 7.47
C ALA A 59 -2.96 -0.76 7.12
N ASP A 60 -2.52 -1.93 7.57
CA ASP A 60 -1.23 -2.51 7.19
C ASP A 60 -1.11 -2.75 5.68
N HIS A 61 -2.18 -3.27 5.06
CA HIS A 61 -2.24 -3.45 3.61
C HIS A 61 -2.25 -2.11 2.87
N VAL A 62 -3.02 -1.11 3.34
CA VAL A 62 -2.99 0.25 2.78
C VAL A 62 -1.57 0.80 2.84
N TYR A 63 -0.92 0.77 4.01
CA TYR A 63 0.45 1.28 4.13
C TYR A 63 1.43 0.57 3.21
N ARG A 64 1.33 -0.76 3.11
CA ARG A 64 2.18 -1.58 2.25
C ARG A 64 2.08 -1.20 0.77
N HIS A 65 0.87 -0.87 0.30
CA HIS A 65 0.62 -0.60 -1.12
C HIS A 65 0.74 0.88 -1.48
N PHE A 66 0.41 1.79 -0.57
CA PHE A 66 0.37 3.23 -0.84
C PHE A 66 1.67 3.96 -0.50
N TYR A 67 2.60 3.30 0.22
CA TYR A 67 3.86 3.90 0.68
C TYR A 67 5.06 3.01 0.34
N ASN A 68 6.25 3.57 0.45
CA ASN A 68 7.51 2.84 0.42
C ASN A 68 7.71 1.95 -0.81
N GLY A 69 7.48 2.50 -1.99
CA GLY A 69 7.62 1.77 -3.26
C GLY A 69 6.54 0.70 -3.47
N GLY A 70 5.41 0.82 -2.79
CA GLY A 70 4.24 -0.02 -3.02
C GLY A 70 3.60 0.25 -4.39
N SER A 71 2.80 -0.69 -4.85
CA SER A 71 2.20 -0.68 -6.20
C SER A 71 1.20 0.46 -6.46
N MET A 72 0.72 1.12 -5.41
CA MET A 72 -0.25 2.22 -5.46
C MET A 72 0.33 3.55 -4.99
N THR A 73 1.66 3.68 -4.94
CA THR A 73 2.30 4.98 -4.76
C THR A 73 2.04 5.86 -5.99
N PRO A 74 2.08 7.19 -5.86
CA PRO A 74 1.96 8.08 -7.01
C PRO A 74 2.94 7.72 -8.13
N GLU A 75 4.20 7.46 -7.78
CA GLU A 75 5.28 7.14 -8.72
C GLU A 75 4.97 5.85 -9.50
N SER A 76 4.66 4.76 -8.79
CA SER A 76 4.33 3.47 -9.41
C SER A 76 3.06 3.55 -10.27
N SER A 77 2.07 4.31 -9.83
CA SER A 77 0.82 4.49 -10.57
C SER A 77 1.02 5.32 -11.84
N ILE A 78 1.84 6.38 -11.77
CA ILE A 78 2.18 7.22 -12.92
C ILE A 78 3.00 6.41 -13.94
N GLU A 79 4.00 5.64 -13.48
CA GLU A 79 4.82 4.79 -14.34
C GLU A 79 3.96 3.76 -15.08
N LEU A 80 3.08 3.05 -14.37
CA LEU A 80 2.17 2.08 -14.98
C LEU A 80 1.23 2.73 -15.98
N MET A 81 0.62 3.88 -15.63
CA MET A 81 -0.27 4.61 -16.54
C MET A 81 0.46 5.11 -17.77
N SER A 82 1.66 5.67 -17.62
CA SER A 82 2.48 6.13 -18.75
C SER A 82 2.80 4.99 -19.71
N THR A 83 3.18 3.83 -19.18
CA THR A 83 3.42 2.63 -20.00
C THR A 83 2.17 2.26 -20.81
N ARG A 84 0.98 2.29 -20.20
CA ARG A 84 -0.26 1.98 -20.92
C ARG A 84 -0.62 3.03 -21.95
N VAL A 85 -0.37 4.30 -21.67
CA VAL A 85 -0.53 5.40 -22.64
C VAL A 85 0.35 5.16 -23.87
N ASP A 86 1.62 4.84 -23.67
CA ASP A 86 2.57 4.56 -24.76
C ASP A 86 2.15 3.37 -25.63
N GLU A 87 1.57 2.34 -25.03
CA GLU A 87 1.05 1.16 -25.74
C GLU A 87 -0.14 1.48 -26.65
N VAL A 88 -1.03 2.42 -26.27
CA VAL A 88 -2.31 2.63 -26.97
C VAL A 88 -2.37 3.92 -27.78
N GLN A 89 -1.51 4.90 -27.53
CA GLN A 89 -1.61 6.24 -28.11
C GLN A 89 -1.63 6.25 -29.64
N ALA A 90 -0.91 5.33 -30.28
CA ALA A 90 -0.87 5.20 -31.74
C ALA A 90 -2.21 4.75 -32.35
N ALA A 91 -3.06 4.09 -31.59
CA ALA A 91 -4.38 3.62 -32.02
C ALA A 91 -5.49 4.66 -31.84
N ILE A 92 -5.27 5.67 -31.00
CA ILE A 92 -6.30 6.67 -30.64
C ILE A 92 -6.88 7.42 -31.85
N PRO A 93 -6.09 7.86 -32.86
CA PRO A 93 -6.67 8.51 -34.05
C PRO A 93 -7.64 7.59 -34.82
N ALA A 94 -7.33 6.32 -34.93
CA ALA A 94 -8.21 5.35 -35.63
C ALA A 94 -9.50 5.08 -34.82
N GLU A 95 -9.37 4.98 -33.51
CA GLU A 95 -10.50 4.81 -32.58
C GLU A 95 -11.42 6.06 -32.63
N ALA A 96 -10.83 7.25 -32.58
CA ALA A 96 -11.56 8.52 -32.69
C ALA A 96 -12.26 8.66 -34.06
N ALA A 97 -11.63 8.25 -35.14
CA ALA A 97 -12.25 8.27 -36.47
C ALA A 97 -13.44 7.34 -36.60
N ARG A 98 -13.41 6.19 -35.90
CA ARG A 98 -14.49 5.20 -35.94
C ARG A 98 -15.67 5.54 -35.03
N TRP A 99 -15.39 6.02 -33.82
CA TRP A 99 -16.39 6.19 -32.77
C TRP A 99 -16.55 7.62 -32.29
N GLY A 100 -15.62 8.50 -32.65
CA GLY A 100 -15.58 9.89 -32.21
C GLY A 100 -16.54 10.75 -33.03
N ASN A 101 -17.78 10.83 -32.61
CA ASN A 101 -18.78 11.70 -33.23
C ASN A 101 -18.97 13.03 -32.49
N THR A 102 -18.21 13.30 -31.44
CA THR A 102 -18.28 14.52 -30.62
C THR A 102 -16.89 15.05 -30.28
N ALA A 103 -16.81 16.34 -29.95
CA ALA A 103 -15.57 17.00 -29.51
C ALA A 103 -14.96 16.32 -28.22
N SER A 104 -15.76 15.57 -27.48
CA SER A 104 -15.30 14.86 -26.28
C SER A 104 -14.57 13.55 -26.57
N GLN A 105 -14.56 13.09 -27.81
CA GLN A 105 -13.95 11.84 -28.24
C GLN A 105 -12.84 12.04 -29.28
N SER A 106 -12.22 13.23 -29.28
CA SER A 106 -11.08 13.52 -30.16
C SER A 106 -9.74 13.09 -29.55
N PRO A 107 -8.69 12.89 -30.38
CA PRO A 107 -7.35 12.60 -29.87
C PRO A 107 -6.84 13.68 -28.91
N GLU A 108 -7.17 14.95 -29.12
CA GLU A 108 -6.78 16.07 -28.26
C GLU A 108 -7.49 16.01 -26.91
N MET A 109 -8.75 15.56 -26.87
CA MET A 109 -9.47 15.37 -25.61
C MET A 109 -8.88 14.19 -24.84
N TRP A 110 -8.58 13.09 -25.53
CA TRP A 110 -7.89 11.95 -24.92
C TRP A 110 -6.56 12.40 -24.30
N GLN A 111 -5.73 13.15 -25.02
CA GLN A 111 -4.46 13.66 -24.50
C GLN A 111 -4.65 14.56 -23.27
N ARG A 112 -5.63 15.48 -23.29
CA ARG A 112 -5.95 16.31 -22.11
C ARG A 112 -6.33 15.47 -20.89
N ASN A 113 -7.11 14.41 -21.09
CA ASN A 113 -7.49 13.51 -20.00
C ASN A 113 -6.29 12.73 -19.47
N VAL A 114 -5.41 12.25 -20.33
CA VAL A 114 -4.14 11.61 -19.93
C VAL A 114 -3.27 12.59 -19.11
N ASP A 115 -3.09 13.81 -19.59
CA ASP A 115 -2.32 14.86 -18.90
C ASP A 115 -2.92 15.19 -17.53
N TYR A 116 -4.25 15.26 -17.43
CA TYR A 116 -4.94 15.46 -16.17
C TYR A 116 -4.67 14.30 -15.19
N LEU A 117 -4.81 13.06 -15.64
CA LEU A 117 -4.58 11.87 -14.81
C LEU A 117 -3.13 11.82 -14.31
N LEU A 118 -2.16 11.99 -15.19
CA LEU A 118 -0.73 11.87 -14.86
C LEU A 118 -0.23 13.03 -13.98
N ARG A 119 -0.70 14.27 -14.23
CA ARG A 119 -0.15 15.48 -13.61
C ARG A 119 -0.96 16.01 -12.43
N ARG A 120 -2.23 15.60 -12.30
CA ARG A 120 -3.15 16.14 -11.29
C ARG A 120 -3.76 15.06 -10.41
N TRP A 121 -4.35 14.05 -11.02
CA TRP A 121 -5.13 13.06 -10.29
C TRP A 121 -4.25 12.04 -9.54
N LEU A 122 -3.37 11.32 -10.24
CA LEU A 122 -2.50 10.31 -9.66
C LEU A 122 -1.55 10.86 -8.59
N PRO A 123 -0.89 12.04 -8.77
CA PRO A 123 0.01 12.59 -7.76
C PRO A 123 -0.65 12.85 -6.40
N THR A 124 -1.93 13.16 -6.39
CA THR A 124 -2.67 13.52 -5.16
C THR A 124 -3.49 12.36 -4.58
N ARG A 125 -3.59 11.25 -5.32
CA ARG A 125 -4.59 10.22 -5.01
C ARG A 125 -4.31 9.48 -3.70
N ARG A 126 -3.05 9.15 -3.43
CA ARG A 126 -2.64 8.51 -2.18
C ARG A 126 -3.15 9.29 -0.97
N ASP A 127 -2.86 10.57 -0.90
CA ASP A 127 -3.17 11.39 0.26
C ASP A 127 -4.68 11.58 0.45
N LYS A 128 -5.41 11.78 -0.66
CA LYS A 128 -6.87 11.85 -0.65
C LYS A 128 -7.51 10.56 -0.13
N VAL A 129 -7.10 9.41 -0.67
CA VAL A 129 -7.66 8.13 -0.24
C VAL A 129 -7.29 7.82 1.22
N THR A 130 -6.05 8.08 1.62
CA THR A 130 -5.63 7.89 3.02
C THR A 130 -6.47 8.75 3.97
N GLN A 131 -6.76 10.00 3.61
CA GLN A 131 -7.62 10.87 4.41
C GLN A 131 -9.07 10.35 4.46
N GLN A 132 -9.62 9.89 3.35
CA GLN A 132 -10.94 9.27 3.31
C GLN A 132 -11.01 8.03 4.24
N LEU A 133 -9.98 7.19 4.21
CA LEU A 133 -9.87 6.01 5.07
C LEU A 133 -9.74 6.38 6.56
N ARG A 134 -9.01 7.45 6.91
CA ARG A 134 -8.97 7.99 8.28
C ARG A 134 -10.35 8.42 8.74
N ASN A 135 -11.07 9.14 7.91
CA ASN A 135 -12.45 9.59 8.22
C ASN A 135 -13.42 8.42 8.46
N ARG A 136 -13.07 7.22 7.98
CA ARG A 136 -13.83 5.96 8.19
C ARG A 136 -13.25 5.06 9.29
N SER A 137 -12.24 5.53 10.01
CA SER A 137 -11.51 4.72 11.02
C SER A 137 -10.89 3.44 10.44
N LEU A 138 -10.61 3.41 9.13
CA LEU A 138 -9.96 2.32 8.41
C LEU A 138 -8.45 2.51 8.29
N TYR A 139 -7.95 3.68 8.66
CA TYR A 139 -6.52 3.99 8.71
C TYR A 139 -6.23 4.88 9.91
N PRO A 140 -5.24 4.54 10.76
CA PRO A 140 -4.93 5.31 11.95
C PRO A 140 -4.26 6.65 11.62
N ASP A 141 -4.37 7.61 12.55
CA ASP A 141 -3.68 8.89 12.46
C ASP A 141 -2.20 8.79 12.83
N LEU A 142 -1.84 7.77 13.63
CA LEU A 142 -0.48 7.55 14.08
C LEU A 142 0.37 7.00 12.93
N ALA A 143 1.46 7.70 12.60
CA ALA A 143 2.35 7.30 11.51
C ALA A 143 3.33 6.20 11.94
N PRO A 144 3.69 5.25 11.05
CA PRO A 144 4.75 4.28 11.32
C PRO A 144 6.13 4.96 11.38
N PRO A 145 7.14 4.31 12.00
CA PRO A 145 8.49 4.84 12.04
C PRO A 145 9.09 5.01 10.64
N VAL A 146 9.88 6.06 10.46
CA VAL A 146 10.75 6.23 9.29
C VAL A 146 12.00 5.39 9.50
N VAL A 147 12.34 4.59 8.49
CA VAL A 147 13.56 3.76 8.48
C VAL A 147 14.59 4.42 7.58
N LYS A 148 15.79 4.70 8.13
CA LYS A 148 16.87 5.36 7.41
C LYS A 148 18.15 4.52 7.44
N SER A 149 18.97 4.65 6.42
CA SER A 149 20.36 4.18 6.40
C SER A 149 21.26 5.35 6.01
N ASN A 150 22.27 5.63 6.82
CA ASN A 150 23.18 6.78 6.63
C ASN A 150 22.42 8.10 6.35
N GLY A 151 21.36 8.36 7.11
CA GLY A 151 20.52 9.55 6.97
C GLY A 151 19.51 9.51 5.82
N THR A 152 19.62 8.56 4.89
CA THR A 152 18.71 8.42 3.72
C THR A 152 17.55 7.50 4.06
N VAL A 153 16.32 7.93 3.72
CA VAL A 153 15.11 7.13 3.93
C VAL A 153 15.14 5.88 3.05
N ILE A 154 14.91 4.72 3.65
CA ILE A 154 14.70 3.48 2.93
C ILE A 154 13.25 3.48 2.41
N ALA A 155 13.07 3.96 1.19
CA ALA A 155 11.75 4.12 0.57
C ALA A 155 11.23 2.84 -0.10
N GLN A 156 11.76 1.67 0.25
CA GLN A 156 11.39 0.39 -0.35
C GLN A 156 11.13 -0.65 0.73
N ARG A 157 10.24 -1.61 0.42
CA ARG A 157 10.01 -2.75 1.31
C ARG A 157 11.15 -3.75 1.25
N LYS A 158 11.69 -4.03 0.05
CA LYS A 158 12.89 -4.85 -0.14
C LYS A 158 14.08 -3.94 -0.32
N TRP A 159 15.08 -4.10 0.50
CA TRP A 159 16.26 -3.25 0.49
C TRP A 159 17.55 -4.10 0.53
N GLY A 160 18.46 -3.83 -0.41
CA GLY A 160 19.78 -4.48 -0.46
C GLY A 160 20.68 -3.92 0.61
N ALA A 161 21.11 -4.76 1.56
CA ALA A 161 22.02 -4.39 2.64
C ALA A 161 22.98 -5.54 2.95
N ALA A 162 24.19 -5.18 3.40
CA ALA A 162 25.10 -6.12 4.00
C ALA A 162 24.71 -6.40 5.46
N LEU A 163 25.02 -7.61 5.98
CA LEU A 163 24.95 -7.86 7.40
C LEU A 163 25.81 -6.85 8.17
N GLY A 164 25.34 -6.42 9.32
CA GLY A 164 26.02 -5.40 10.11
C GLY A 164 25.74 -3.96 9.68
N THR A 165 24.98 -3.72 8.59
CA THR A 165 24.59 -2.35 8.23
C THR A 165 23.76 -1.73 9.33
N MET A 166 24.12 -0.51 9.70
CA MET A 166 23.35 0.27 10.67
C MET A 166 22.18 0.99 10.00
N ILE A 167 21.02 0.90 10.63
CA ILE A 167 19.82 1.64 10.25
C ILE A 167 19.32 2.43 11.46
N THR A 168 18.60 3.50 11.20
CA THR A 168 17.94 4.29 12.23
C THR A 168 16.43 4.20 12.05
N LEU A 169 15.74 3.94 13.13
CA LEU A 169 14.28 4.08 13.24
C LEU A 169 14.01 5.42 13.90
N GLU A 170 13.17 6.24 13.30
CA GLU A 170 12.80 7.55 13.84
C GLU A 170 11.28 7.68 13.85
N ASN A 171 10.74 8.18 14.96
CA ASN A 171 9.34 8.56 15.04
C ASN A 171 9.11 9.82 14.20
N SER A 172 8.18 9.74 13.23
CA SER A 172 7.91 10.85 12.30
C SER A 172 6.72 11.73 12.73
N ASP A 173 6.02 11.37 13.80
CA ASP A 173 4.81 12.04 14.25
C ASP A 173 5.07 12.92 15.48
N ASN A 174 5.96 13.89 15.35
CA ASN A 174 6.34 14.82 16.42
C ASN A 174 6.69 14.09 17.74
N GLU A 175 7.42 12.97 17.64
CA GLU A 175 7.84 12.14 18.77
C GLU A 175 6.69 11.54 19.60
N ARG A 176 5.48 11.55 19.07
CA ARG A 176 4.31 10.98 19.73
C ARG A 176 4.34 9.45 19.71
N GLY A 177 4.31 8.85 20.91
CA GLY A 177 4.35 7.40 21.11
C GLY A 177 5.75 6.82 21.07
N THR A 178 5.85 5.52 21.28
CA THR A 178 7.08 4.75 21.37
C THR A 178 7.22 3.82 20.18
N ILE A 179 8.42 3.72 19.61
CA ILE A 179 8.76 2.77 18.56
C ILE A 179 8.94 1.38 19.18
N PHE A 180 8.24 0.40 18.63
CA PHE A 180 8.43 -1.03 18.90
C PHE A 180 8.88 -1.73 17.63
N TYR A 181 9.87 -2.64 17.74
CA TYR A 181 10.38 -3.35 16.58
C TYR A 181 10.83 -4.78 16.89
N THR A 182 10.91 -5.59 15.83
CA THR A 182 11.49 -6.93 15.83
C THR A 182 12.44 -7.08 14.65
N THR A 183 13.40 -7.98 14.76
CA THR A 183 14.33 -8.35 13.68
C THR A 183 14.16 -9.81 13.21
N ASN A 184 13.22 -10.54 13.81
CA ASN A 184 12.90 -11.93 13.50
C ASN A 184 11.67 -12.08 12.57
N GLY A 185 11.03 -10.97 12.18
CA GLY A 185 9.86 -10.97 11.32
C GLY A 185 8.52 -11.16 12.03
N THR A 186 8.48 -11.24 13.36
CA THR A 186 7.22 -11.19 14.12
C THR A 186 6.66 -9.76 14.11
N ASP A 187 5.33 -9.62 14.24
CA ASP A 187 4.72 -8.30 14.39
C ASP A 187 4.95 -7.78 15.82
N PRO A 188 5.40 -6.53 16.01
CA PRO A 188 5.48 -5.93 17.35
C PRO A 188 4.15 -5.89 18.10
N ARG A 189 3.04 -5.91 17.40
CA ARG A 189 1.70 -5.94 17.96
C ARG A 189 1.14 -7.35 17.95
N ALA A 190 0.76 -7.87 19.10
CA ALA A 190 0.00 -9.11 19.23
C ALA A 190 -1.48 -8.90 18.83
N ILE A 191 -2.17 -9.99 18.51
CA ILE A 191 -3.63 -9.98 18.35
C ILE A 191 -4.25 -9.50 19.68
N GLY A 192 -5.23 -8.59 19.59
CA GLY A 192 -5.81 -7.95 20.78
C GLY A 192 -5.18 -6.59 21.11
N GLY A 193 -4.02 -6.25 20.53
CA GLY A 193 -3.39 -4.94 20.70
C GLY A 193 -2.30 -4.85 21.74
N ASP A 194 -1.96 -5.95 22.40
CA ASP A 194 -0.82 -6.01 23.32
C ASP A 194 0.52 -5.98 22.58
N ILE A 195 1.59 -5.72 23.32
CA ILE A 195 2.97 -5.81 22.81
C ILE A 195 3.34 -7.30 22.71
N SER A 196 3.90 -7.72 21.57
CA SER A 196 4.41 -9.10 21.39
C SER A 196 5.59 -9.41 22.32
N GLY A 197 5.80 -10.68 22.64
CA GLY A 197 6.86 -11.11 23.58
C GLY A 197 8.30 -10.87 23.08
N ASP A 198 8.53 -10.86 21.78
CA ASP A 198 9.88 -10.73 21.18
C ASP A 198 10.25 -9.28 20.78
N VAL A 199 9.53 -8.33 21.31
CA VAL A 199 9.63 -6.91 20.90
C VAL A 199 10.73 -6.20 21.66
N ILE A 200 11.41 -5.32 20.94
CA ILE A 200 12.39 -4.39 21.51
C ILE A 200 11.77 -3.00 21.54
N ASP A 201 11.82 -2.36 22.70
CA ASP A 201 11.48 -0.94 22.86
C ASP A 201 12.57 -0.09 22.22
N GLY A 202 12.18 0.73 21.27
CA GLY A 202 13.06 1.60 20.51
C GLY A 202 13.04 3.07 20.97
N GLY A 203 12.17 3.45 21.91
CA GLY A 203 11.97 4.86 22.28
C GLY A 203 11.52 5.70 21.10
N ASP A 204 12.02 6.93 21.03
CA ASP A 204 11.69 7.87 19.93
C ASP A 204 12.61 7.70 18.72
N LYS A 205 13.83 7.24 18.97
CA LYS A 205 14.86 7.02 17.95
C LYS A 205 15.77 5.87 18.36
N ARG A 206 16.00 4.97 17.43
CA ARG A 206 16.84 3.79 17.67
C ARG A 206 17.76 3.49 16.50
N THR A 207 19.02 3.23 16.80
CA THR A 207 19.94 2.61 15.85
C THR A 207 19.87 1.09 16.00
N VAL A 208 19.67 0.40 14.90
CA VAL A 208 19.53 -1.07 14.83
C VAL A 208 20.58 -1.60 13.86
N ILE A 209 21.24 -2.68 14.24
CA ILE A 209 22.14 -3.41 13.36
C ILE A 209 21.33 -4.46 12.60
N VAL A 210 21.49 -4.49 11.28
CA VAL A 210 20.85 -5.52 10.43
C VAL A 210 21.47 -6.88 10.77
N SER A 211 20.76 -7.66 11.59
CA SER A 211 21.17 -9.00 12.02
C SER A 211 20.27 -10.11 11.50
N GLY A 212 19.10 -9.74 10.94
CA GLY A 212 18.08 -10.66 10.42
C GLY A 212 17.69 -10.31 9.00
N THR A 213 16.72 -11.05 8.48
CA THR A 213 16.21 -10.87 7.11
C THR A 213 15.01 -9.93 7.04
N VAL A 214 14.30 -9.70 8.14
CA VAL A 214 13.08 -8.89 8.18
C VAL A 214 13.05 -8.04 9.43
N LEU A 215 12.97 -6.73 9.25
CA LEU A 215 12.61 -5.76 10.28
C LEU A 215 11.10 -5.50 10.20
N LYS A 216 10.43 -5.58 11.34
CA LYS A 216 9.06 -5.08 11.49
C LYS A 216 9.02 -4.05 12.60
N THR A 217 8.33 -2.94 12.36
CA THR A 217 8.28 -1.84 13.32
C THR A 217 6.94 -1.11 13.27
N ARG A 218 6.50 -0.65 14.43
CA ARG A 218 5.31 0.16 14.66
C ARG A 218 5.58 1.24 15.70
N VAL A 219 4.76 2.27 15.71
CA VAL A 219 4.63 3.22 16.84
C VAL A 219 3.40 2.84 17.64
N LYS A 220 3.51 2.92 18.97
CA LYS A 220 2.39 2.76 19.92
C LYS A 220 2.25 4.02 20.77
N ASP A 221 1.04 4.57 20.83
CA ASP A 221 0.68 5.72 21.66
C ASP A 221 -0.58 5.37 22.47
N GLY A 222 -0.44 5.19 23.77
CA GLY A 222 -1.50 4.62 24.61
C GLY A 222 -1.95 3.26 24.07
N ASN A 223 -3.22 3.15 23.70
CA ASN A 223 -3.78 1.93 23.10
C ASN A 223 -3.80 1.95 21.56
N LYS A 224 -3.29 3.01 20.95
CA LYS A 224 -3.27 3.15 19.49
C LYS A 224 -1.97 2.62 18.90
N TRP A 225 -2.07 1.96 17.76
CA TRP A 225 -0.96 1.46 16.99
C TRP A 225 -0.92 2.09 15.59
N SER A 226 0.28 2.35 15.10
CA SER A 226 0.49 2.72 13.71
C SER A 226 0.34 1.51 12.78
N PRO A 227 0.16 1.71 11.47
CA PRO A 227 0.34 0.65 10.49
C PRO A 227 1.74 0.03 10.58
N LEU A 228 1.88 -1.20 10.07
CA LEU A 228 3.14 -1.94 10.09
C LEU A 228 4.10 -1.44 9.01
N ARG A 229 5.27 -0.98 9.44
CA ARG A 229 6.42 -0.79 8.55
C ARG A 229 7.25 -2.07 8.54
N GLU A 230 7.43 -2.66 7.38
CA GLU A 230 8.26 -3.85 7.16
C GLU A 230 9.38 -3.53 6.18
N VAL A 231 10.60 -3.94 6.51
CA VAL A 231 11.76 -3.91 5.61
C VAL A 231 12.34 -5.31 5.52
N ILE A 232 12.40 -5.83 4.31
CA ILE A 232 13.01 -7.13 4.00
C ILE A 232 14.42 -6.86 3.50
N TYR A 233 15.41 -7.33 4.22
CA TYR A 233 16.80 -7.21 3.81
C TYR A 233 17.15 -8.29 2.80
N VAL A 234 17.57 -7.85 1.63
CA VAL A 234 18.12 -8.74 0.61
C VAL A 234 19.63 -8.57 0.67
N GLN A 235 20.34 -9.61 1.05
CA GLN A 235 21.80 -9.56 0.97
C GLN A 235 22.17 -9.36 -0.51
N ASN A 236 23.05 -8.39 -0.78
CA ASN A 236 23.73 -8.30 -2.06
C ASN A 236 24.71 -9.50 -2.17
N ILE A 237 24.16 -10.67 -2.40
CA ILE A 237 24.94 -11.82 -2.77
C ILE A 237 25.53 -11.45 -4.12
N ARG A 238 26.85 -11.22 -4.19
CA ARG A 238 27.56 -11.20 -5.46
C ARG A 238 27.05 -12.42 -6.22
N LYS A 239 26.69 -12.26 -7.49
CA LYS A 239 26.23 -13.36 -8.35
C LYS A 239 27.14 -14.55 -8.06
N SER A 240 26.64 -15.51 -7.28
CA SER A 240 27.43 -16.70 -6.98
C SER A 240 27.59 -17.45 -8.28
N SER A 241 28.73 -18.13 -8.45
CA SER A 241 28.93 -19.09 -9.55
C SER A 241 28.00 -20.31 -9.42
N LEU A 242 27.12 -20.33 -8.40
CA LEU A 242 26.12 -21.39 -8.19
C LEU A 242 25.14 -21.39 -9.35
N LYS A 243 25.09 -22.49 -10.05
CA LYS A 243 24.11 -22.77 -11.11
C LYS A 243 23.25 -23.93 -10.67
N ILE A 244 21.92 -23.79 -10.83
CA ILE A 244 21.04 -24.94 -10.72
C ILE A 244 21.31 -25.83 -11.92
N SER A 245 21.88 -27.00 -11.71
CA SER A 245 22.20 -27.94 -12.79
C SER A 245 21.06 -28.91 -13.08
N GLU A 246 20.16 -29.13 -12.11
CA GLU A 246 19.05 -30.08 -12.24
C GLU A 246 17.91 -29.74 -11.28
N ILE A 247 16.68 -29.93 -11.72
CA ILE A 247 15.46 -29.86 -10.92
C ILE A 247 14.74 -31.20 -11.07
N HIS A 248 14.60 -31.95 -10.00
CA HIS A 248 13.76 -33.16 -9.98
C HIS A 248 12.32 -32.76 -9.62
N TYR A 249 11.36 -33.27 -10.39
CA TYR A 249 9.90 -33.07 -10.19
C TYR A 249 9.33 -34.22 -9.35
#